data_280bfea5d356a0a264d43b2c6b153982
#
_entry.id   280bfea5d356a0a264d43b2c6b153982
#
_cell.length_a   1.000
_cell.length_b   1.000
_cell.length_c   1.000
_cell.angle_alpha   90.00
_cell.angle_beta   90.00
_cell.angle_gamma   90.00
#
_symmetry.space_group_name_H-M   'P 1'
#
loop_
_entity.id
_entity.type
_entity.pdbx_description
1 polymer ?
#
loop_
_entity_poly.entity_id
_entity_poly.type
_entity_poly.pdbx_seq_one_letter_code
_entity_poly.pdbx_strand_id
1 'polypeptide(L)'
;MAAAKTNTTMKVLIADDTDSVRYALRLVLEHLGHEVIGYATNGQDAIDKCASMHPELIVMDVRMPLMDGLTCTTLLSKSSPESKVVIVTGSRTTEAEAREAGARGFVEKPFDVCELDRAINSALVAA
;
A
#
# COMPACT_ATOMS: atom_id res chain seq x y z
N MET A 1 18.93 -10.66 13.91
CA MET A 1 18.53 -11.58 12.93
C MET A 1 17.44 -10.99 12.04
N ALA A 2 17.15 -11.62 11.00
CA ALA A 2 16.22 -11.11 10.04
C ALA A 2 14.77 -11.18 10.53
N ALA A 3 14.57 -10.92 11.80
CA ALA A 3 13.26 -11.07 12.39
C ALA A 3 12.24 -10.10 11.80
N ALA A 4 12.72 -8.97 11.29
CA ALA A 4 11.81 -7.99 10.70
C ALA A 4 11.17 -8.51 9.41
N LYS A 5 11.84 -9.45 8.76
CA LYS A 5 11.38 -9.92 7.46
C LYS A 5 10.21 -10.87 7.61
N THR A 6 9.12 -10.58 6.91
CA THR A 6 8.00 -11.52 6.88
C THR A 6 8.40 -12.77 6.10
N ASN A 7 7.84 -13.91 6.49
CA ASN A 7 8.06 -15.16 5.77
C ASN A 7 7.10 -15.31 4.59
N THR A 8 6.13 -14.43 4.47
CA THR A 8 5.11 -14.51 3.43
C THR A 8 5.45 -13.54 2.31
N THR A 9 5.65 -14.08 1.09
CA THR A 9 5.81 -13.28 -0.10
C THR A 9 4.42 -12.83 -0.56
N MET A 10 4.25 -11.52 -0.70
CA MET A 10 2.98 -10.95 -1.14
C MET A 10 3.11 -10.41 -2.54
N LYS A 11 2.02 -10.46 -3.30
CA LYS A 11 1.92 -9.79 -4.59
C LYS A 11 1.42 -8.39 -4.33
N VAL A 12 2.21 -7.39 -4.71
CA VAL A 12 2.00 -6.00 -4.30
C VAL A 12 1.75 -5.11 -5.51
N LEU A 13 0.72 -4.29 -5.40
CA LEU A 13 0.47 -3.18 -6.31
C LEU A 13 0.92 -1.89 -5.61
N ILE A 14 1.70 -1.07 -6.29
CA ILE A 14 2.12 0.23 -5.77
C ILE A 14 1.32 1.31 -6.45
N ALA A 15 0.61 2.12 -5.67
CA ALA A 15 -0.20 3.23 -6.19
C ALA A 15 0.36 4.54 -5.66
N ASP A 16 1.06 5.28 -6.53
CA ASP A 16 1.69 6.55 -6.21
C ASP A 16 1.96 7.25 -7.53
N ASP A 17 1.72 8.55 -7.61
CA ASP A 17 1.85 9.27 -8.88
C ASP A 17 3.28 9.77 -9.15
N THR A 18 4.22 9.53 -8.24
CA THR A 18 5.60 9.99 -8.36
C THR A 18 6.52 8.83 -8.74
N ASP A 19 7.20 8.96 -9.89
CA ASP A 19 8.09 7.91 -10.41
C ASP A 19 9.16 7.50 -9.41
N SER A 20 9.83 8.49 -8.78
CA SER A 20 10.92 8.20 -7.86
C SER A 20 10.44 7.48 -6.61
N VAL A 21 9.23 7.79 -6.16
CA VAL A 21 8.65 7.13 -4.99
C VAL A 21 8.28 5.69 -5.33
N ARG A 22 7.67 5.46 -6.50
CA ARG A 22 7.34 4.09 -6.93
C ARG A 22 8.59 3.24 -7.03
N TYR A 23 9.67 3.81 -7.58
CA TYR A 23 10.92 3.08 -7.70
C TYR A 23 11.50 2.72 -6.34
N ALA A 24 11.52 3.68 -5.42
CA ALA A 24 12.04 3.45 -4.06
C ALA A 24 11.21 2.39 -3.33
N LEU A 25 9.89 2.47 -3.43
CA LEU A 25 9.01 1.49 -2.80
C LEU A 25 9.24 0.09 -3.37
N ARG A 26 9.42 0.00 -4.70
CA ARG A 26 9.70 -1.30 -5.32
C ARG A 26 10.97 -1.93 -4.76
N LEU A 27 12.04 -1.13 -4.65
CA LEU A 27 13.30 -1.65 -4.14
C LEU A 27 13.16 -2.17 -2.70
N VAL A 28 12.45 -1.41 -1.87
CA VAL A 28 12.25 -1.82 -0.48
C VAL A 28 11.39 -3.07 -0.41
N LEU A 29 10.30 -3.11 -1.17
CA LEU A 29 9.40 -4.26 -1.14
C LEU A 29 10.08 -5.53 -1.64
N GLU A 30 10.88 -5.41 -2.71
CA GLU A 30 11.63 -6.56 -3.21
C GLU A 30 12.70 -7.01 -2.22
N HIS A 31 13.34 -6.07 -1.55
CA HIS A 31 14.30 -6.39 -0.49
C HIS A 31 13.63 -7.17 0.64
N LEU A 32 12.38 -6.85 0.95
CA LEU A 32 11.63 -7.55 1.99
C LEU A 32 11.06 -8.89 1.52
N GLY A 33 11.27 -9.25 0.25
CA GLY A 33 10.86 -10.53 -0.28
C GLY A 33 9.50 -10.54 -0.96
N HIS A 34 8.93 -9.38 -1.24
CA HIS A 34 7.64 -9.30 -1.90
C HIS A 34 7.80 -9.13 -3.41
N GLU A 35 6.77 -9.48 -4.15
CA GLU A 35 6.74 -9.37 -5.61
C GLU A 35 5.87 -8.19 -6.01
N VAL A 36 6.46 -7.18 -6.65
CA VAL A 36 5.71 -6.04 -7.16
C VAL A 36 5.16 -6.40 -8.52
N ILE A 37 3.84 -6.48 -8.64
CA ILE A 37 3.18 -6.96 -9.85
C ILE A 37 2.66 -5.83 -10.74
N GLY A 38 2.65 -4.61 -10.24
CA GLY A 38 2.19 -3.50 -11.07
C GLY A 38 2.23 -2.17 -10.33
N TYR A 39 1.90 -1.13 -11.08
CA TYR A 39 1.90 0.25 -10.58
C TYR A 39 0.62 0.95 -11.02
N ALA A 40 0.12 1.84 -10.17
CA ALA A 40 -0.98 2.72 -10.52
C ALA A 40 -0.55 4.16 -10.20
N THR A 41 -1.00 5.10 -11.01
CA THR A 41 -0.62 6.51 -10.85
C THR A 41 -1.77 7.37 -10.36
N ASN A 42 -2.93 6.80 -10.20
CA ASN A 42 -4.11 7.48 -9.65
C ASN A 42 -5.06 6.43 -9.08
N GLY A 43 -6.07 6.91 -8.36
CA GLY A 43 -6.98 6.00 -7.67
C GLY A 43 -7.82 5.15 -8.60
N GLN A 44 -8.27 5.70 -9.73
CA GLN A 44 -9.07 4.93 -10.67
C GLN A 44 -8.24 3.79 -11.29
N ASP A 45 -6.98 4.09 -11.64
CA ASP A 45 -6.08 3.08 -12.18
C ASP A 45 -5.82 1.98 -11.15
N ALA A 46 -5.71 2.37 -9.87
CA ALA A 46 -5.53 1.39 -8.80
C ALA A 46 -6.72 0.44 -8.68
N ILE A 47 -7.94 0.98 -8.77
CA ILE A 47 -9.15 0.16 -8.74
C ILE A 47 -9.18 -0.81 -9.92
N ASP A 48 -8.90 -0.30 -11.12
CA ASP A 48 -8.92 -1.12 -12.33
C ASP A 48 -7.89 -2.24 -12.27
N LYS A 49 -6.68 -1.92 -11.82
CA LYS A 49 -5.61 -2.92 -11.73
C LYS A 49 -5.85 -3.91 -10.61
N CYS A 50 -6.45 -3.46 -9.52
CA CYS A 50 -6.82 -4.37 -8.45
C CYS A 50 -7.81 -5.41 -8.94
N ALA A 51 -8.79 -4.99 -9.74
CA ALA A 51 -9.79 -5.89 -10.28
C ALA A 51 -9.19 -6.91 -11.26
N SER A 52 -8.17 -6.52 -12.03
CA SER A 52 -7.58 -7.40 -13.03
C SER A 52 -6.41 -8.23 -12.49
N MET A 53 -5.65 -7.70 -11.55
CA MET A 53 -4.43 -8.35 -11.07
C MET A 53 -4.59 -9.07 -9.73
N HIS A 54 -5.59 -8.73 -8.95
CA HIS A 54 -5.86 -9.32 -7.64
C HIS A 54 -4.64 -9.29 -6.72
N PRO A 55 -4.05 -8.11 -6.44
CA PRO A 55 -2.92 -8.05 -5.54
C PRO A 55 -3.36 -8.40 -4.12
N GLU A 56 -2.43 -8.95 -3.35
CA GLU A 56 -2.69 -9.28 -1.96
C GLU A 56 -2.48 -8.07 -1.07
N LEU A 57 -1.61 -7.15 -1.51
CA LEU A 57 -1.26 -5.95 -0.77
C LEU A 57 -1.22 -4.77 -1.74
N ILE A 58 -1.73 -3.63 -1.31
CA ILE A 58 -1.62 -2.39 -2.06
C ILE A 58 -0.92 -1.37 -1.18
N VAL A 59 0.20 -0.83 -1.66
CA VAL A 59 0.87 0.29 -1.00
C VAL A 59 0.38 1.54 -1.69
N MET A 60 -0.35 2.39 -0.96
CA MET A 60 -1.16 3.46 -1.51
C MET A 60 -0.75 4.83 -0.98
N ASP A 61 -0.45 5.76 -1.88
CA ASP A 61 -0.31 7.16 -1.50
C ASP A 61 -1.69 7.81 -1.42
N VAL A 62 -1.81 8.87 -0.64
CA VAL A 62 -3.08 9.60 -0.52
C VAL A 62 -3.23 10.62 -1.63
N ARG A 63 -2.18 11.38 -1.91
CA ARG A 63 -2.27 12.50 -2.86
C ARG A 63 -1.99 12.03 -4.27
N MET A 64 -3.05 11.73 -4.99
CA MET A 64 -2.98 11.30 -6.38
C MET A 64 -4.05 12.03 -7.19
N PRO A 65 -3.83 12.22 -8.50
CA PRO A 65 -4.84 12.86 -9.34
C PRO A 65 -6.06 11.97 -9.54
N LEU A 66 -7.16 12.57 -9.95
CA LEU A 66 -8.44 11.95 -10.28
C LEU A 66 -9.19 11.40 -9.08
N MET A 67 -8.54 10.64 -8.24
CA MET A 67 -9.16 10.07 -7.02
C MET A 67 -8.04 9.87 -6.00
N ASP A 68 -8.18 10.46 -4.82
CA ASP A 68 -7.16 10.32 -3.80
C ASP A 68 -7.16 8.92 -3.18
N GLY A 69 -6.07 8.62 -2.45
CA GLY A 69 -5.89 7.29 -1.91
C GLY A 69 -6.86 6.90 -0.81
N LEU A 70 -7.40 7.87 -0.06
CA LEU A 70 -8.39 7.54 0.98
C LEU A 70 -9.71 7.12 0.35
N THR A 71 -10.17 7.86 -0.65
CA THR A 71 -11.38 7.51 -1.39
C THR A 71 -11.21 6.16 -2.06
N CYS A 72 -10.05 5.95 -2.69
CA CYS A 72 -9.73 4.69 -3.34
C CYS A 72 -9.76 3.53 -2.34
N THR A 73 -9.15 3.73 -1.17
CA THR A 73 -9.12 2.69 -0.12
C THR A 73 -10.54 2.33 0.33
N THR A 74 -11.40 3.33 0.50
CA THR A 74 -12.79 3.07 0.89
C THR A 74 -13.50 2.21 -0.15
N LEU A 75 -13.32 2.54 -1.43
CA LEU A 75 -13.94 1.78 -2.50
C LEU A 75 -13.37 0.36 -2.58
N LEU A 76 -12.06 0.21 -2.44
CA LEU A 76 -11.42 -1.10 -2.48
C LEU A 76 -11.82 -1.98 -1.30
N SER A 77 -12.06 -1.40 -0.14
CA SER A 77 -12.48 -2.18 1.02
C SER A 77 -13.82 -2.86 0.78
N LYS A 78 -14.61 -2.34 -0.14
CA LYS A 78 -15.90 -2.93 -0.50
C LYS A 78 -15.79 -3.85 -1.71
N SER A 79 -15.02 -3.45 -2.73
CA SER A 79 -14.95 -4.20 -3.99
C SER A 79 -13.90 -5.30 -3.97
N SER A 80 -12.85 -5.16 -3.17
CA SER A 80 -11.73 -6.11 -3.13
C SER A 80 -11.21 -6.26 -1.70
N PRO A 81 -12.05 -6.75 -0.78
CA PRO A 81 -11.66 -6.82 0.65
C PRO A 81 -10.48 -7.75 0.90
N GLU A 82 -10.17 -8.64 -0.03
CA GLU A 82 -9.02 -9.53 0.11
C GLU A 82 -7.69 -8.81 -0.14
N SER A 83 -7.71 -7.65 -0.79
CA SER A 83 -6.50 -6.84 -1.01
C SER A 83 -6.32 -5.89 0.17
N LYS A 84 -5.27 -6.09 0.94
CA LYS A 84 -4.98 -5.25 2.11
C LYS A 84 -4.32 -3.96 1.66
N VAL A 85 -4.72 -2.83 2.23
CA VAL A 85 -4.16 -1.53 1.87
C VAL A 85 -3.29 -1.01 3.00
N VAL A 86 -2.07 -0.63 2.67
CA VAL A 86 -1.16 0.11 3.56
C VAL A 86 -1.00 1.50 2.96
N ILE A 87 -1.41 2.52 3.70
CA ILE A 87 -1.26 3.91 3.28
C ILE A 87 0.16 4.37 3.59
N VAL A 88 0.84 4.95 2.60
CA VAL A 88 2.16 5.54 2.76
C VAL A 88 2.08 6.98 2.26
N THR A 89 2.11 7.95 3.15
CA THR A 89 1.80 9.32 2.77
C THR A 89 2.69 10.36 3.43
N GLY A 90 2.96 11.43 2.68
CA GLY A 90 3.60 12.63 3.21
C GLY A 90 2.61 13.76 3.47
N SER A 91 1.32 13.50 3.28
CA SER A 91 0.29 14.50 3.50
C SER A 91 -0.10 14.57 4.98
N ARG A 92 -1.07 15.42 5.30
CA ARG A 92 -1.55 15.57 6.68
C ARG A 92 -2.51 14.49 7.12
N THR A 93 -2.69 13.47 6.30
CA THR A 93 -3.57 12.36 6.63
C THR A 93 -3.09 11.69 7.90
N THR A 94 -4.01 11.44 8.82
CA THR A 94 -3.68 10.76 10.07
C THR A 94 -3.93 9.26 9.92
N GLU A 95 -3.33 8.50 10.83
CA GLU A 95 -3.55 7.05 10.86
C GLU A 95 -5.04 6.74 11.10
N ALA A 96 -5.71 7.53 11.95
CA ALA A 96 -7.12 7.32 12.21
C ALA A 96 -7.96 7.47 10.94
N GLU A 97 -7.66 8.48 10.13
CA GLU A 97 -8.36 8.69 8.87
C GLU A 97 -8.12 7.54 7.90
N ALA A 98 -6.87 7.06 7.84
CA ALA A 98 -6.53 5.94 6.98
C ALA A 98 -7.28 4.67 7.38
N ARG A 99 -7.33 4.38 8.67
CA ARG A 99 -8.02 3.19 9.15
C ARG A 99 -9.52 3.29 8.98
N GLU A 100 -10.07 4.48 9.15
CA GLU A 100 -11.50 4.72 8.93
C GLU A 100 -11.86 4.47 7.47
N ALA A 101 -10.95 4.79 6.54
CA ALA A 101 -11.15 4.52 5.12
C ALA A 101 -11.05 3.02 4.79
N GLY A 102 -10.49 2.23 5.69
CA GLY A 102 -10.35 0.78 5.49
C GLY A 102 -8.92 0.29 5.37
N ALA A 103 -7.93 1.17 5.55
CA ALA A 103 -6.51 0.77 5.49
C ALA A 103 -6.17 -0.12 6.68
N ARG A 104 -5.31 -1.09 6.43
CA ARG A 104 -4.83 -2.02 7.46
C ARG A 104 -3.46 -1.65 7.98
N GLY A 105 -2.78 -0.69 7.36
CA GLY A 105 -1.50 -0.19 7.82
C GLY A 105 -1.31 1.26 7.41
N PHE A 106 -0.38 1.94 8.09
CA PHE A 106 -0.15 3.36 7.86
C PHE A 106 1.32 3.69 8.13
N VAL A 107 1.93 4.41 7.20
CA VAL A 107 3.32 4.85 7.31
C VAL A 107 3.43 6.28 6.81
N GLU A 108 4.15 7.10 7.56
CA GLU A 108 4.41 8.49 7.15
C GLU A 108 5.74 8.61 6.43
N LYS A 109 5.76 9.40 5.36
CA LYS A 109 7.00 9.72 4.65
C LYS A 109 7.72 10.84 5.39
N PRO A 110 9.05 10.84 5.47
CA PRO A 110 9.95 9.77 5.02
C PRO A 110 9.89 8.58 5.99
N PHE A 111 10.09 7.39 5.46
CA PHE A 111 10.05 6.18 6.26
C PHE A 111 11.32 5.36 6.03
N ASP A 112 11.59 4.44 6.95
CA ASP A 112 12.65 3.46 6.74
C ASP A 112 12.07 2.09 6.44
N VAL A 113 12.95 1.14 6.11
CA VAL A 113 12.54 -0.22 5.75
C VAL A 113 11.78 -0.90 6.88
N CYS A 114 12.24 -0.68 8.12
CA CYS A 114 11.61 -1.32 9.28
C CYS A 114 10.19 -0.83 9.51
N GLU A 115 9.94 0.45 9.29
CA GLU A 115 8.60 1.02 9.45
C GLU A 115 7.64 0.43 8.43
N LEU A 116 8.07 0.33 7.18
CA LEU A 116 7.22 -0.24 6.13
C LEU A 116 6.97 -1.73 6.40
N ASP A 117 8.02 -2.47 6.75
CA ASP A 117 7.88 -3.89 7.05
C ASP A 117 6.90 -4.12 8.21
N ARG A 118 7.00 -3.31 9.25
CA ARG A 118 6.13 -3.40 10.40
C ARG A 118 4.67 -3.14 10.03
N ALA A 119 4.43 -2.12 9.20
CA ALA A 119 3.09 -1.80 8.74
C ALA A 119 2.50 -2.92 7.89
N ILE A 120 3.31 -3.52 7.03
CA ILE A 120 2.88 -4.64 6.19
C ILE A 120 2.52 -5.84 7.07
N ASN A 121 3.39 -6.19 8.01
CA ASN A 121 3.13 -7.33 8.89
C ASN A 121 1.89 -7.11 9.73
N SER A 122 1.69 -5.90 10.20
CA SER A 122 0.50 -5.54 10.96
C SER A 122 -0.76 -5.70 10.11
N ALA A 123 -0.69 -5.31 8.84
CA ALA A 123 -1.82 -5.42 7.93
C ALA A 123 -2.18 -6.87 7.66
N LEU A 124 -1.18 -7.75 7.62
CA LEU A 124 -1.41 -9.17 7.33
C LEU A 124 -2.07 -9.91 8.48
N VAL A 125 -1.80 -9.51 9.71
CA VAL A 125 -2.38 -10.20 10.88
C VAL A 125 -3.69 -9.57 11.33
N ALA A 126 -4.06 -8.42 10.81
CA ALA A 126 -5.32 -7.78 11.18
C ALA A 126 -6.48 -8.61 10.66
N ALA A 127 -7.37 -8.94 11.53
CA ALA A 127 -8.52 -9.77 11.17
C ALA A 127 -9.60 -8.95 10.48
#